data_af165d8c4c8b021893284bf27ea8da2b
#
_entry.id   af165d8c4c8b021893284bf27ea8da2b
#
_cell.length_a   1.000
_cell.length_b   1.000
_cell.length_c   1.000
_cell.angle_alpha   90.00
_cell.angle_beta   90.00
_cell.angle_gamma   90.00
#
_symmetry.space_group_name_H-M   'P 1'
#
loop_
_entity.id
_entity.type
_entity.pdbx_description
1 polymer ?
#
loop_
_entity_poly.entity_id
_entity_poly.type
_entity_poly.pdbx_seq_one_letter_code
_entity_poly.pdbx_strand_id
1 'polypeptide(L)'
;VSSMNWVGVMPARYGAGGRYHFRLELTDAGVLVLHFTPWEGTAALPDWTVGQSTPLLAGVTGLTFQYEDAAVEPPEWSANWAIIDRLPEKVSITVQTSSGTWPEIVVPLRVLPGSDPRTSGPVFGGT
;
A
#
# COMPACT_ATOMS: atom_id res chain seq x y z
N VAL A 1 -1.74 9.10 -13.64
CA VAL A 1 -1.50 7.70 -13.24
C VAL A 1 -1.78 7.55 -11.76
N SER A 2 -2.61 6.58 -11.42
CA SER A 2 -2.95 6.32 -10.02
C SER A 2 -1.95 5.33 -9.44
N SER A 3 -1.38 5.65 -8.29
CA SER A 3 -0.45 4.76 -7.61
C SER A 3 -0.50 4.94 -6.10
N MET A 4 -0.10 3.89 -5.39
CA MET A 4 0.03 3.91 -3.94
C MET A 4 1.32 3.19 -3.56
N ASN A 5 2.10 3.80 -2.67
CA ASN A 5 3.36 3.26 -2.20
C ASN A 5 3.27 2.96 -0.71
N TRP A 6 3.88 1.86 -0.28
CA TRP A 6 3.92 1.53 1.15
C TRP A 6 5.11 0.62 1.45
N VAL A 7 5.39 0.45 2.73
CA VAL A 7 6.34 -0.55 3.23
C VAL A 7 5.54 -1.63 3.95
N GLY A 8 5.82 -2.88 3.62
CA GLY A 8 5.13 -4.00 4.21
C GLY A 8 6.03 -5.22 4.31
N VAL A 9 5.46 -6.32 4.79
CA VAL A 9 6.19 -7.57 4.95
C VAL A 9 5.86 -8.51 3.79
N MET A 10 6.90 -9.01 3.14
CA MET A 10 6.77 -10.04 2.11
C MET A 10 6.83 -11.40 2.79
N PRO A 11 5.80 -12.26 2.65
CA PRO A 11 5.90 -13.63 3.15
C PRO A 11 7.08 -14.36 2.51
N ALA A 12 7.80 -15.15 3.31
CA ALA A 12 9.01 -15.83 2.85
C ALA A 12 8.76 -16.77 1.67
N ARG A 13 7.54 -17.31 1.54
CA ARG A 13 7.18 -18.18 0.43
C ARG A 13 7.12 -17.48 -0.93
N TYR A 14 7.08 -16.15 -0.94
CA TYR A 14 7.03 -15.36 -2.18
C TYR A 14 8.33 -14.63 -2.47
N GLY A 15 9.35 -14.81 -1.62
CA GLY A 15 10.63 -14.14 -1.79
C GLY A 15 11.54 -14.44 -0.60
N ALA A 16 12.52 -13.58 -0.37
CA ALA A 16 13.46 -13.73 0.74
C ALA A 16 12.82 -13.41 2.11
N GLY A 17 11.58 -12.92 2.13
CA GLY A 17 10.94 -12.46 3.35
C GLY A 17 11.43 -11.08 3.76
N GLY A 18 10.93 -10.58 4.89
CA GLY A 18 11.34 -9.28 5.42
C GLY A 18 10.54 -8.12 4.86
N ARG A 19 11.03 -6.92 5.08
CA ARG A 19 10.34 -5.69 4.69
C ARG A 19 10.69 -5.28 3.28
N TYR A 20 9.67 -4.84 2.55
CA TYR A 20 9.79 -4.41 1.18
C TYR A 20 9.09 -3.07 1.00
N HIS A 21 9.57 -2.28 0.05
CA HIS A 21 8.78 -1.23 -0.56
C HIS A 21 7.87 -1.84 -1.60
N PHE A 22 6.61 -1.42 -1.59
CA PHE A 22 5.62 -1.81 -2.58
C PHE A 22 5.06 -0.58 -3.28
N ARG A 23 4.71 -0.74 -4.54
CA ARG A 23 3.97 0.26 -5.30
C ARG A 23 2.93 -0.45 -6.16
N LEU A 24 1.68 -0.10 -5.93
CA LEU A 24 0.57 -0.54 -6.77
C LEU A 24 0.25 0.59 -7.74
N GLU A 25 0.25 0.29 -9.02
CA GLU A 25 0.16 1.30 -10.06
C GLU A 25 -0.71 0.84 -11.21
N LEU A 26 -1.53 1.76 -11.74
CA LEU A 26 -2.24 1.56 -13.00
C LEU A 26 -1.42 2.21 -14.11
N THR A 27 -1.00 1.41 -15.10
CA THR A 27 -0.22 1.90 -16.23
C THR A 27 -1.13 2.53 -17.28
N ASP A 28 -0.54 3.28 -18.20
CA ASP A 28 -1.28 3.87 -19.32
C ASP A 28 -1.90 2.83 -20.24
N ALA A 29 -1.34 1.62 -20.24
CA ALA A 29 -1.87 0.51 -21.01
C ALA A 29 -3.05 -0.21 -20.34
N GLY A 30 -3.49 0.25 -19.17
CA GLY A 30 -4.60 -0.35 -18.44
C GLY A 30 -4.22 -1.61 -17.69
N VAL A 31 -2.98 -1.75 -17.27
CA VAL A 31 -2.51 -2.89 -16.49
C VAL A 31 -2.26 -2.47 -15.05
N LEU A 32 -2.85 -3.20 -14.12
CA LEU A 32 -2.58 -3.03 -12.70
C LEU A 32 -1.32 -3.81 -12.36
N VAL A 33 -0.28 -3.12 -11.89
CA VAL A 33 1.04 -3.71 -11.66
C VAL A 33 1.45 -3.49 -10.21
N LEU A 34 2.00 -4.52 -9.60
CA LEU A 34 2.63 -4.42 -8.28
C LEU A 34 4.15 -4.41 -8.47
N HIS A 35 4.77 -3.34 -8.02
CA HIS A 35 6.23 -3.21 -7.94
C HIS A 35 6.68 -3.49 -6.52
N PHE A 36 7.84 -4.12 -6.37
CA PHE A 36 8.37 -4.41 -5.04
C PHE A 36 9.89 -4.50 -5.07
N THR A 37 10.51 -4.06 -4.00
CA THR A 37 11.96 -4.12 -3.80
C THR A 37 12.24 -4.15 -2.30
N PRO A 38 13.33 -4.82 -1.85
CA PRO A 38 13.66 -4.84 -0.44
C PRO A 38 13.80 -3.44 0.15
N TRP A 39 13.28 -3.25 1.36
CA TRP A 39 13.41 -1.99 2.07
C TRP A 39 14.78 -1.92 2.75
N GLU A 40 15.50 -0.83 2.50
CA GLU A 40 16.87 -0.67 2.97
C GLU A 40 16.98 0.25 4.19
N GLY A 41 15.87 0.56 4.82
CA GLY A 41 15.88 1.35 6.05
C GLY A 41 15.97 2.85 5.86
N THR A 42 15.81 3.34 4.64
CA THR A 42 15.83 4.77 4.35
C THR A 42 14.42 5.30 4.09
N ALA A 43 14.24 6.60 4.30
CA ALA A 43 12.97 7.24 3.99
C ALA A 43 12.81 7.54 2.51
N ALA A 44 13.87 7.44 1.72
CA ALA A 44 13.82 7.71 0.29
C ALA A 44 13.07 6.61 -0.44
N LEU A 45 12.29 7.00 -1.45
CA LEU A 45 11.66 6.02 -2.33
C LEU A 45 12.72 5.33 -3.18
N PRO A 46 12.55 4.04 -3.48
CA PRO A 46 13.50 3.31 -4.31
C PRO A 46 13.36 3.70 -5.77
N ASP A 47 14.35 3.33 -6.56
CA ASP A 47 14.26 3.38 -8.01
C ASP A 47 13.46 2.16 -8.48
N TRP A 48 12.22 2.39 -8.86
CA TRP A 48 11.32 1.31 -9.26
C TRP A 48 11.73 0.62 -10.57
N THR A 49 12.64 1.21 -11.33
CA THR A 49 13.12 0.61 -12.58
C THR A 49 14.06 -0.56 -12.34
N VAL A 50 14.68 -0.63 -11.17
CA VAL A 50 15.61 -1.72 -10.82
C VAL A 50 14.99 -2.77 -9.91
N GLY A 51 13.78 -2.53 -9.42
CA GLY A 51 13.04 -3.48 -8.60
C GLY A 51 12.36 -4.55 -9.44
N GLN A 52 11.59 -5.38 -8.78
CA GLN A 52 10.77 -6.40 -9.42
C GLN A 52 9.35 -5.88 -9.61
N SER A 53 8.66 -6.45 -10.59
CA SER A 53 7.25 -6.12 -10.81
C SER A 53 6.49 -7.34 -11.29
N THR A 54 5.20 -7.35 -11.00
CA THR A 54 4.31 -8.41 -11.49
C THR A 54 2.99 -7.78 -11.92
N PRO A 55 2.50 -8.11 -13.12
CA PRO A 55 1.18 -7.66 -13.52
C PRO A 55 0.11 -8.45 -12.76
N LEU A 56 -0.90 -7.75 -12.28
CA LEU A 56 -1.99 -8.36 -11.51
C LEU A 56 -3.25 -8.51 -12.35
N LEU A 57 -3.57 -7.51 -13.18
CA LEU A 57 -4.82 -7.49 -13.91
C LEU A 57 -4.70 -6.57 -15.11
N ALA A 58 -5.17 -7.02 -16.27
CA ALA A 58 -5.28 -6.20 -17.47
C ALA A 58 -6.71 -5.71 -17.66
N GLY A 59 -6.92 -4.76 -18.56
CA GLY A 59 -8.25 -4.22 -18.85
C GLY A 59 -8.78 -3.33 -17.75
N VAL A 60 -7.91 -2.74 -16.95
CA VAL A 60 -8.29 -1.82 -15.86
C VAL A 60 -8.44 -0.42 -16.44
N THR A 61 -9.61 0.19 -16.24
CA THR A 61 -9.91 1.53 -16.75
C THR A 61 -9.82 2.60 -15.68
N GLY A 62 -9.82 2.22 -14.40
CA GLY A 62 -9.68 3.17 -13.30
C GLY A 62 -9.24 2.50 -12.02
N LEU A 63 -8.51 3.25 -11.22
CA LEU A 63 -8.03 2.81 -9.91
C LEU A 63 -8.12 4.01 -8.98
N THR A 64 -8.85 3.84 -7.88
CA THR A 64 -9.05 4.91 -6.91
C THR A 64 -8.68 4.41 -5.52
N PHE A 65 -7.93 5.23 -4.81
CA PHE A 65 -7.57 4.98 -3.41
C PHE A 65 -8.24 6.03 -2.53
N GLN A 66 -8.72 5.58 -1.37
CA GLN A 66 -9.16 6.49 -0.31
C GLN A 66 -8.56 6.02 1.01
N TYR A 67 -8.29 6.97 1.88
CA TYR A 67 -7.62 6.75 3.14
C TYR A 67 -8.50 7.27 4.27
N GLU A 68 -8.74 6.43 5.27
CA GLU A 68 -9.54 6.83 6.43
C GLU A 68 -8.65 7.39 7.52
N ASP A 69 -8.97 8.60 7.96
CA ASP A 69 -8.36 9.20 9.14
C ASP A 69 -9.33 9.02 10.31
N ALA A 70 -9.06 8.04 11.14
CA ALA A 70 -9.88 7.76 12.32
C ALA A 70 -9.48 8.60 13.53
N ALA A 71 -8.42 9.40 13.41
CA ALA A 71 -8.00 10.29 14.50
C ALA A 71 -8.86 11.56 14.57
N VAL A 72 -9.64 11.85 13.53
CA VAL A 72 -10.62 12.94 13.55
C VAL A 72 -12.00 12.39 13.90
N GLU A 73 -12.87 13.23 14.41
CA GLU A 73 -14.20 12.83 14.89
C GLU A 73 -15.26 13.66 14.18
N PRO A 74 -16.11 13.04 13.33
CA PRO A 74 -16.11 11.63 12.92
C PRO A 74 -14.96 11.30 11.97
N PRO A 75 -14.67 10.00 11.76
CA PRO A 75 -13.61 9.59 10.83
C PRO A 75 -13.87 10.12 9.42
N GLU A 76 -12.81 10.53 8.75
CA GLU A 76 -12.89 11.10 7.41
C GLU A 76 -12.13 10.25 6.39
N TRP A 77 -12.67 10.21 5.17
CA TRP A 77 -12.03 9.58 4.03
C TRP A 77 -11.51 10.65 3.08
N SER A 78 -10.29 10.48 2.60
CA SER A 78 -9.70 11.42 1.65
C SER A 78 -8.94 10.67 0.55
N ALA A 79 -8.79 11.33 -0.59
CA ALA A 79 -8.08 10.76 -1.74
C ALA A 79 -6.55 10.82 -1.59
N ASN A 80 -6.05 11.57 -0.63
CA ASN A 80 -4.61 11.70 -0.39
C ASN A 80 -4.31 11.51 1.09
N TRP A 81 -3.11 11.00 1.35
CA TRP A 81 -2.61 10.89 2.72
C TRP A 81 -1.25 11.57 2.80
N ALA A 82 -1.24 12.78 3.38
CA ALA A 82 -0.03 13.58 3.52
C ALA A 82 0.51 13.61 4.95
N ILE A 83 -0.12 12.91 5.87
CA ILE A 83 0.28 12.87 7.27
C ILE A 83 1.47 11.94 7.39
N ILE A 84 2.58 12.44 7.95
CA ILE A 84 3.84 11.71 7.96
C ILE A 84 4.11 10.96 9.26
N ASP A 85 3.37 11.25 10.32
CA ASP A 85 3.62 10.69 11.65
C ASP A 85 2.64 9.58 12.05
N ARG A 86 1.70 9.23 11.18
CA ARG A 86 0.80 8.10 11.42
C ARG A 86 0.26 7.55 10.11
N LEU A 87 -0.17 6.30 10.15
CA LEU A 87 -0.82 5.65 9.03
C LEU A 87 -2.33 5.93 9.04
N PRO A 88 -3.00 5.86 7.88
CA PRO A 88 -4.46 5.82 7.88
C PRO A 88 -4.94 4.55 8.58
N GLU A 89 -6.15 4.60 9.11
CA GLU A 89 -6.75 3.42 9.75
C GLU A 89 -7.09 2.35 8.73
N LYS A 90 -7.62 2.76 7.60
CA LYS A 90 -7.99 1.87 6.50
C LYS A 90 -7.67 2.51 5.18
N VAL A 91 -7.48 1.66 4.18
CA VAL A 91 -7.36 2.09 2.78
C VAL A 91 -8.48 1.43 2.00
N SER A 92 -9.21 2.22 1.21
CA SER A 92 -10.22 1.73 0.29
C SER A 92 -9.64 1.74 -1.12
N ILE A 93 -9.80 0.63 -1.82
CA ILE A 93 -9.31 0.46 -3.19
C ILE A 93 -10.50 0.14 -4.08
N THR A 94 -10.73 0.95 -5.09
CA THR A 94 -11.77 0.73 -6.08
C THR A 94 -11.14 0.49 -7.43
N VAL A 95 -11.49 -0.64 -8.06
CA VAL A 95 -10.96 -1.03 -9.36
C VAL A 95 -12.11 -1.03 -10.36
N GLN A 96 -11.93 -0.28 -11.45
CA GLN A 96 -12.86 -0.26 -12.57
C GLN A 96 -12.23 -0.97 -13.75
N THR A 97 -12.99 -1.84 -14.39
CA THR A 97 -12.52 -2.57 -15.55
C THR A 97 -13.46 -2.34 -16.74
N SER A 98 -13.05 -2.78 -17.91
CA SER A 98 -13.89 -2.69 -19.10
C SER A 98 -15.19 -3.49 -18.98
N SER A 99 -15.27 -4.46 -18.06
CA SER A 99 -16.47 -5.27 -17.84
C SER A 99 -17.28 -4.82 -16.62
N GLY A 100 -16.85 -3.82 -15.88
CA GLY A 100 -17.59 -3.29 -14.74
C GLY A 100 -16.69 -2.86 -13.59
N THR A 101 -17.33 -2.44 -12.51
CA THR A 101 -16.64 -2.02 -11.30
C THR A 101 -16.59 -3.17 -10.31
N TRP A 102 -15.41 -3.45 -9.77
CA TRP A 102 -15.26 -4.45 -8.71
C TRP A 102 -15.87 -3.96 -7.40
N PRO A 103 -16.29 -4.86 -6.52
CA PRO A 103 -16.64 -4.47 -5.16
C PRO A 103 -15.47 -3.74 -4.49
N GLU A 104 -15.80 -2.76 -3.67
CA GLU A 104 -14.78 -2.02 -2.93
C GLU A 104 -13.97 -2.95 -2.04
N ILE A 105 -12.65 -2.78 -2.08
CA ILE A 105 -11.73 -3.52 -1.22
C ILE A 105 -11.30 -2.57 -0.10
N VAL A 106 -11.57 -2.93 1.14
CA VAL A 106 -11.17 -2.15 2.31
C VAL A 106 -10.13 -2.92 3.09
N VAL A 107 -8.98 -2.32 3.27
CA VAL A 107 -7.85 -2.95 3.96
C VAL A 107 -7.57 -2.19 5.25
N PRO A 108 -7.80 -2.80 6.42
CA PRO A 108 -7.37 -2.21 7.67
C PRO A 108 -5.84 -2.30 7.77
N LEU A 109 -5.22 -1.23 8.22
CA LEU A 109 -3.77 -1.19 8.35
C LEU A 109 -3.37 -1.47 9.79
N ARG A 110 -2.20 -2.11 9.93
CA ARG A 110 -1.62 -2.43 11.24
C ARG A 110 -0.21 -1.89 11.31
N VAL A 111 0.15 -1.36 12.47
CA VAL A 111 1.51 -0.91 12.71
C VAL A 111 2.39 -2.13 12.97
N LEU A 112 3.47 -2.26 12.18
CA LEU A 112 4.43 -3.35 12.36
C LEU A 112 5.36 -3.05 13.53
N PRO A 113 5.88 -4.09 14.20
CA PRO A 113 6.91 -3.91 15.21
C PRO A 113 8.10 -3.12 14.65
N GLY A 114 8.54 -2.10 15.38
CA GLY A 114 9.62 -1.24 14.94
C GLY A 114 9.21 -0.16 13.94
N SER A 115 7.95 -0.14 13.52
CA SER A 115 7.44 0.91 12.63
C SER A 115 6.79 2.05 13.40
N ASP A 116 6.36 1.81 14.63
CA ASP A 116 5.78 2.83 15.51
C ASP A 116 6.87 3.37 16.44
N PRO A 117 7.25 4.62 16.30
CA PRO A 117 8.31 5.20 17.15
C PRO A 117 7.92 5.30 18.62
N ARG A 118 6.63 5.17 18.95
CA ARG A 118 6.15 5.19 20.33
C ARG A 118 6.25 3.83 21.00
N THR A 119 6.49 2.78 20.21
CA THR A 119 6.56 1.41 20.73
C THR A 119 7.98 1.11 21.15
N SER A 120 8.16 0.64 22.38
CA SER A 120 9.45 0.18 22.88
C SER A 120 9.30 -1.22 23.47
N GLY A 121 10.35 -2.04 23.34
CA GLY A 121 10.32 -3.42 23.81
C GLY A 121 9.54 -4.36 22.90
N PRO A 122 9.25 -5.57 23.37
CA PRO A 122 8.56 -6.58 22.55
C PRO A 122 7.16 -6.13 22.17
N VAL A 123 6.79 -6.39 20.91
CA VAL A 123 5.46 -6.10 20.39
C VAL A 123 4.85 -7.40 19.89
N PHE A 124 3.62 -7.69 20.34
CA PHE A 124 2.91 -8.90 20.00
C PHE A 124 1.62 -8.58 19.29
N GLY A 125 1.26 -9.40 18.30
CA GLY A 125 -0.02 -9.32 17.63
C GLY A 125 -0.20 -8.16 16.66
N GLY A 126 0.67 -7.19 16.65
CA GLY A 126 0.63 -6.05 15.74
C GLY A 126 1.23 -6.33 14.38
N THR A 127 1.56 -7.51 14.18
CA THR A 127 2.25 -7.96 12.98
C THR A 127 1.33 -8.61 12.02
#